data_93552240dd79794539af1b6fb63e1133
#
_entry.id   93552240dd79794539af1b6fb63e1133
#
_cell.length_a   1.000
_cell.length_b   1.000
_cell.length_c   1.000
_cell.angle_alpha   90.00
_cell.angle_beta   90.00
_cell.angle_gamma   90.00
#
_symmetry.space_group_name_H-M   'P 1'
#
loop_
_entity.id
_entity.type
_entity.pdbx_description
1 polymer ?
#
loop_
_entity_poly.entity_id
_entity_poly.type
_entity_poly.pdbx_seq_one_letter_code
_entity_poly.pdbx_strand_id
1 'polypeptide(L)'
;MKKEVFLAALLLFFISCKENKNKVAKEAGPTTELLQKGELKSPFFWNAANIYFLLTDRFNNGDTLNDINLNRTKETAVLRGFMGGDIQGITQKINDGYFTDLGINAIWFSPIVEQIHGTVDEGTGSTYGYHGYWAKDWTALDPNFGTKKELEILVKTAHKNGIRILMDIVLNHTGPVTDMDPVWPKEWVRTEPVCEFTDYESTTTCTLVKNLPDIITESDTAVELPDALLAKWKEEGRLSNELDELQVFFDRTKYPRAPRFYIIKWLTDYVNDLGIDGFRVDTAKHVDEKTWQELYSEASYAFNTWKRKHPEEVLDNNPFFMVGEVYGYGISSGREYDFGDKKVDYFGNGFQSLINFELKDDANRGYEAIFSKYSDLLFTELEGKSVVNYLASHDDNNPFDKERKNPFHAANVLLLTPGASQIYYGDESIRSLTIEGAQGDATLRSFMNWRELDSIPLNKKILGYWQKLGKFRNDHPAIGAGRHQRLSKSPYVFGRTFINGEFKDKVVVGLKLPKGKKSLWVKGFFGDGTKLHDAFSKTMVTVENGKVFLDNDFEIALLELAKN
;
A
#
# COMPACT_ATOMS: atom_id res chain seq x y z
N MET A 1 10.23 -59.02 74.55
CA MET A 1 9.01 -59.19 75.32
C MET A 1 8.13 -57.96 75.17
N LYS A 2 6.86 -58.25 74.88
CA LYS A 2 5.71 -57.35 74.79
C LYS A 2 5.65 -56.43 73.56
N LYS A 3 4.76 -56.90 72.65
CA LYS A 3 4.01 -56.26 71.58
C LYS A 3 3.07 -55.25 72.23
N GLU A 4 2.95 -54.09 71.64
CA GLU A 4 1.68 -53.37 71.65
C GLU A 4 1.31 -52.88 70.22
N VAL A 5 0.12 -53.32 69.83
CA VAL A 5 -0.54 -53.03 68.63
C VAL A 5 -1.31 -51.71 68.84
N PHE A 6 -1.08 -50.69 67.98
CA PHE A 6 -2.00 -49.55 67.90
C PHE A 6 -2.72 -49.57 66.56
N LEU A 7 -4.02 -49.76 66.62
CA LEU A 7 -5.01 -49.74 65.56
C LEU A 7 -5.27 -48.26 65.20
N ALA A 8 -4.89 -47.82 64.02
CA ALA A 8 -5.27 -46.49 63.51
C ALA A 8 -6.38 -46.62 62.47
N ALA A 9 -7.53 -46.07 62.83
CA ALA A 9 -8.72 -46.03 61.97
C ALA A 9 -8.49 -45.19 60.72
N LEU A 10 -8.82 -45.77 59.59
CA LEU A 10 -8.76 -45.10 58.29
C LEU A 10 -10.05 -44.27 58.11
N LEU A 11 -9.94 -42.96 58.26
CA LEU A 11 -10.99 -42.00 57.87
C LEU A 11 -10.76 -41.60 56.41
N LEU A 12 -11.61 -42.13 55.52
CA LEU A 12 -11.70 -41.71 54.11
C LEU A 12 -12.36 -40.35 54.02
N PHE A 13 -11.57 -39.30 53.81
CA PHE A 13 -12.08 -38.03 53.35
C PHE A 13 -12.16 -38.04 51.85
N PHE A 14 -13.37 -38.04 51.30
CA PHE A 14 -13.64 -37.70 49.92
C PHE A 14 -13.37 -36.21 49.72
N ILE A 15 -12.23 -35.86 49.13
CA ILE A 15 -11.96 -34.52 48.65
C ILE A 15 -12.49 -34.46 47.21
N SER A 16 -13.66 -33.82 47.07
CA SER A 16 -14.23 -33.43 45.77
C SER A 16 -13.32 -32.36 45.17
N CYS A 17 -12.50 -32.70 44.16
CA CYS A 17 -11.83 -31.74 43.33
C CYS A 17 -12.86 -30.94 42.51
N LYS A 18 -13.19 -29.73 42.98
CA LYS A 18 -13.75 -28.70 42.12
C LYS A 18 -12.68 -28.25 41.16
N GLU A 19 -12.81 -28.62 39.87
CA GLU A 19 -12.06 -27.98 38.81
C GLU A 19 -12.37 -26.46 38.80
N ASN A 20 -11.41 -25.70 39.24
CA ASN A 20 -11.38 -24.26 38.99
C ASN A 20 -11.04 -24.07 37.51
N LYS A 21 -12.08 -23.96 36.67
CA LYS A 21 -11.95 -23.36 35.36
C LYS A 21 -11.59 -21.90 35.56
N ASN A 22 -10.30 -21.60 35.53
CA ASN A 22 -9.84 -20.25 35.28
C ASN A 22 -10.44 -19.77 33.97
N LYS A 23 -11.53 -19.03 34.08
CA LYS A 23 -11.97 -18.12 33.03
C LYS A 23 -10.85 -17.10 32.86
N VAL A 24 -10.04 -17.31 31.85
CA VAL A 24 -9.29 -16.21 31.25
C VAL A 24 -10.36 -15.20 30.85
N ALA A 25 -10.44 -14.11 31.57
CA ALA A 25 -11.24 -12.98 31.17
C ALA A 25 -10.69 -12.56 29.81
N LYS A 26 -11.44 -12.79 28.73
CA LYS A 26 -11.26 -12.05 27.49
C LYS A 26 -11.45 -10.59 27.90
N GLU A 27 -10.38 -9.83 27.90
CA GLU A 27 -10.47 -8.38 27.89
C GLU A 27 -11.34 -8.02 26.68
N ALA A 28 -12.54 -7.54 27.00
CA ALA A 28 -13.41 -6.94 26.01
C ALA A 28 -12.65 -5.72 25.47
N GLY A 29 -12.25 -5.79 24.21
CA GLY A 29 -11.85 -4.61 23.46
C GLY A 29 -12.97 -3.56 23.54
N PRO A 30 -12.69 -2.29 23.27
CA PRO A 30 -13.66 -1.22 23.43
C PRO A 30 -14.93 -1.56 22.65
N THR A 31 -15.98 -1.75 23.40
CA THR A 31 -17.29 -2.13 22.93
C THR A 31 -17.83 -1.07 21.98
N THR A 32 -18.48 -1.53 20.98
CA THR A 32 -19.36 -0.98 19.94
C THR A 32 -20.27 0.21 20.35
N GLU A 33 -20.05 0.89 21.45
CA GLU A 33 -20.89 1.98 21.94
C GLU A 33 -20.60 3.36 21.35
N LEU A 34 -19.54 3.52 20.53
CA LEU A 34 -19.23 4.81 19.86
C LEU A 34 -19.87 4.95 18.47
N LEU A 35 -20.68 4.00 18.03
CA LEU A 35 -21.42 4.06 16.77
C LEU A 35 -22.90 4.43 16.99
N GLN A 36 -23.16 5.59 17.62
CA GLN A 36 -24.49 6.16 17.60
C GLN A 36 -24.68 7.07 16.38
N LYS A 37 -25.50 6.57 15.43
CA LYS A 37 -26.13 7.32 14.32
C LYS A 37 -25.20 7.85 13.21
N GLY A 38 -24.36 6.99 12.63
CA GLY A 38 -23.87 7.11 11.27
C GLY A 38 -24.17 5.80 10.55
N GLU A 39 -24.37 5.83 9.24
CA GLU A 39 -24.43 4.61 8.43
C GLU A 39 -23.23 3.73 8.82
N LEU A 40 -23.47 2.44 9.13
CA LEU A 40 -22.42 1.48 9.44
C LEU A 40 -21.52 1.37 8.21
N LYS A 41 -20.36 2.04 8.24
CA LYS A 41 -19.34 1.89 7.19
C LYS A 41 -18.84 0.45 7.20
N SER A 42 -18.62 -0.13 6.03
CA SER A 42 -17.99 -1.44 5.91
C SER A 42 -16.61 -1.42 6.59
N PRO A 43 -16.24 -2.50 7.31
CA PRO A 43 -14.91 -2.60 7.90
C PRO A 43 -13.85 -2.58 6.80
N PHE A 44 -12.69 -2.00 7.11
CA PHE A 44 -11.56 -1.97 6.21
C PHE A 44 -10.77 -3.28 6.25
N PHE A 45 -10.36 -3.74 5.07
CA PHE A 45 -9.50 -4.91 4.90
C PHE A 45 -8.42 -4.60 3.85
N TRP A 46 -7.15 -4.78 4.20
CA TRP A 46 -6.03 -4.52 3.29
C TRP A 46 -6.12 -5.31 1.97
N ASN A 47 -6.61 -6.55 2.00
CA ASN A 47 -6.80 -7.36 0.79
C ASN A 47 -7.94 -6.90 -0.13
N ALA A 48 -8.72 -5.91 0.30
CA ALA A 48 -9.75 -5.25 -0.51
C ALA A 48 -9.48 -3.75 -0.71
N ALA A 49 -8.33 -3.24 -0.24
CA ALA A 49 -8.03 -1.82 -0.24
C ALA A 49 -8.08 -1.18 -1.63
N ASN A 50 -8.53 0.07 -1.66
CA ASN A 50 -8.35 1.01 -2.77
C ASN A 50 -7.21 1.93 -2.42
N ILE A 51 -6.03 1.65 -2.95
CA ILE A 51 -4.80 2.43 -2.71
C ILE A 51 -4.67 3.45 -3.84
N TYR A 52 -4.43 4.71 -3.49
CA TYR A 52 -4.05 5.74 -4.44
C TYR A 52 -2.56 5.99 -4.33
N PHE A 53 -1.82 5.69 -5.38
CA PHE A 53 -0.38 5.93 -5.45
C PHE A 53 -0.09 7.24 -6.19
N LEU A 54 0.71 8.09 -5.58
CA LEU A 54 1.12 9.37 -6.15
C LEU A 54 2.61 9.66 -5.92
N LEU A 55 3.21 10.42 -6.85
CA LEU A 55 4.50 11.06 -6.59
C LEU A 55 4.24 12.40 -5.91
N THR A 56 4.83 12.59 -4.73
CA THR A 56 4.66 13.78 -3.90
C THR A 56 4.90 15.05 -4.70
N ASP A 57 6.03 15.13 -5.41
CA ASP A 57 6.42 16.29 -6.23
C ASP A 57 5.47 16.58 -7.42
N ARG A 58 4.64 15.61 -7.83
CA ARG A 58 3.88 15.68 -9.09
C ARG A 58 2.37 15.78 -8.91
N PHE A 59 1.89 15.72 -7.67
CA PHE A 59 0.47 15.61 -7.41
C PHE A 59 -0.22 16.96 -7.25
N ASN A 60 0.15 17.72 -6.25
CA ASN A 60 -0.44 19.03 -5.98
C ASN A 60 0.53 19.91 -5.19
N ASN A 61 0.75 21.14 -5.64
CA ASN A 61 1.55 22.14 -4.95
C ASN A 61 0.69 22.88 -3.93
N GLY A 62 0.96 22.68 -2.65
CA GLY A 62 0.24 23.29 -1.54
C GLY A 62 0.95 24.49 -0.93
N ASP A 63 2.29 24.53 -1.02
CA ASP A 63 3.14 25.62 -0.54
C ASP A 63 4.21 25.98 -1.57
N THR A 64 4.00 27.05 -2.32
CA THR A 64 4.94 27.52 -3.32
C THR A 64 6.26 28.10 -2.73
N LEU A 65 6.35 28.23 -1.40
CA LEU A 65 7.57 28.71 -0.74
C LEU A 65 8.61 27.59 -0.59
N ASN A 66 8.22 26.34 -0.71
CA ASN A 66 9.10 25.19 -0.63
C ASN A 66 9.55 24.63 -1.98
N ASP A 67 9.16 25.24 -3.11
CA ASP A 67 9.48 24.75 -4.47
C ASP A 67 10.97 24.68 -4.74
N ILE A 68 11.77 25.57 -4.15
CA ILE A 68 13.23 25.63 -4.35
C ILE A 68 13.93 25.59 -3.00
N ASN A 69 14.63 24.48 -2.72
CA ASN A 69 15.42 24.29 -1.52
C ASN A 69 16.82 23.72 -1.86
N LEU A 70 17.73 23.73 -0.89
CA LEU A 70 19.04 23.08 -0.95
C LEU A 70 19.87 23.50 -2.18
N ASN A 71 19.66 24.75 -2.66
CA ASN A 71 20.28 25.30 -3.88
C ASN A 71 20.03 24.49 -5.15
N ARG A 72 18.91 23.77 -5.25
CA ARG A 72 18.51 22.98 -6.42
C ARG A 72 17.99 23.87 -7.56
N THR A 73 18.89 24.65 -8.14
CA THR A 73 18.58 25.64 -9.19
C THR A 73 19.17 25.29 -10.56
N LYS A 74 19.86 24.16 -10.67
CA LYS A 74 20.46 23.72 -11.94
C LYS A 74 19.38 23.31 -12.92
N GLU A 75 19.52 23.66 -14.18
CA GLU A 75 18.63 23.22 -15.26
C GLU A 75 18.65 21.70 -15.40
N THR A 76 17.49 21.12 -15.61
CA THR A 76 17.28 19.68 -15.75
C THR A 76 16.66 19.32 -17.10
N ALA A 77 16.71 18.05 -17.46
CA ALA A 77 15.96 17.56 -18.61
C ALA A 77 14.44 17.62 -18.33
N VAL A 78 13.64 17.44 -19.39
CA VAL A 78 12.18 17.54 -19.31
C VAL A 78 11.62 16.56 -18.27
N LEU A 79 10.82 17.07 -17.33
CA LEU A 79 10.23 16.35 -16.20
C LEU A 79 11.25 15.71 -15.23
N ARG A 80 12.50 16.18 -15.18
CA ARG A 80 13.55 15.63 -14.32
C ARG A 80 13.98 16.56 -13.19
N GLY A 81 13.31 17.71 -13.01
CA GLY A 81 13.45 18.62 -11.87
C GLY A 81 12.28 18.51 -10.92
N PHE A 82 12.39 19.19 -9.76
CA PHE A 82 11.25 19.38 -8.86
C PHE A 82 10.20 20.27 -9.54
N MET A 83 8.92 19.98 -9.30
CA MET A 83 7.76 20.69 -9.85
C MET A 83 6.83 21.25 -8.76
N GLY A 84 7.21 21.13 -7.49
CA GLY A 84 6.59 21.80 -6.36
C GLY A 84 5.41 21.06 -5.72
N GLY A 85 5.10 19.82 -6.10
CA GLY A 85 4.14 19.04 -5.34
C GLY A 85 4.67 18.67 -3.96
N ASP A 86 3.80 18.68 -2.93
CA ASP A 86 4.21 18.59 -1.54
C ASP A 86 3.15 17.91 -0.62
N ILE A 87 3.54 17.67 0.62
CA ILE A 87 2.69 17.09 1.68
C ILE A 87 1.46 17.97 1.95
N GLN A 88 1.61 19.29 1.91
CA GLN A 88 0.50 20.21 2.11
C GLN A 88 -0.52 20.12 0.97
N GLY A 89 -0.05 19.96 -0.26
CA GLY A 89 -0.90 19.74 -1.43
C GLY A 89 -1.70 18.44 -1.36
N ILE A 90 -1.10 17.35 -0.86
CA ILE A 90 -1.83 16.10 -0.61
C ILE A 90 -2.90 16.33 0.45
N THR A 91 -2.56 17.01 1.56
CA THR A 91 -3.49 17.34 2.65
C THR A 91 -4.68 18.18 2.15
N GLN A 92 -4.44 19.15 1.27
CA GLN A 92 -5.50 19.94 0.64
C GLN A 92 -6.48 19.04 -0.11
N LYS A 93 -5.99 18.09 -0.92
CA LYS A 93 -6.83 17.17 -1.70
C LYS A 93 -7.61 16.17 -0.85
N ILE A 94 -7.11 15.80 0.33
CA ILE A 94 -7.88 15.04 1.33
C ILE A 94 -9.04 15.90 1.84
N ASN A 95 -8.76 17.15 2.22
CA ASN A 95 -9.78 18.09 2.72
C ASN A 95 -10.83 18.45 1.66
N ASP A 96 -10.44 18.54 0.39
CA ASP A 96 -11.36 18.76 -0.74
C ASP A 96 -12.30 17.58 -1.01
N GLY A 97 -12.08 16.43 -0.36
CA GLY A 97 -12.86 15.21 -0.55
C GLY A 97 -12.49 14.42 -1.80
N TYR A 98 -11.43 14.79 -2.52
CA TYR A 98 -11.05 14.14 -3.79
C TYR A 98 -10.87 12.63 -3.64
N PHE A 99 -10.12 12.20 -2.62
CA PHE A 99 -9.86 10.79 -2.37
C PHE A 99 -11.10 10.02 -1.89
N THR A 100 -11.87 10.60 -0.98
CA THR A 100 -13.10 9.97 -0.49
C THR A 100 -14.17 9.87 -1.57
N ASP A 101 -14.25 10.86 -2.47
CA ASP A 101 -15.15 10.80 -3.63
C ASP A 101 -14.74 9.74 -4.64
N LEU A 102 -13.46 9.44 -4.75
CA LEU A 102 -12.94 8.34 -5.56
C LEU A 102 -13.03 6.97 -4.87
N GLY A 103 -13.48 6.92 -3.59
CA GLY A 103 -13.57 5.68 -2.80
C GLY A 103 -12.22 5.18 -2.32
N ILE A 104 -11.22 6.06 -2.20
CA ILE A 104 -9.89 5.72 -1.69
C ILE A 104 -9.94 5.54 -0.17
N ASN A 105 -9.30 4.49 0.32
CA ASN A 105 -9.20 4.17 1.73
C ASN A 105 -7.73 3.94 2.21
N ALA A 106 -6.77 4.05 1.29
CA ALA A 106 -5.35 4.15 1.60
C ALA A 106 -4.64 5.05 0.57
N ILE A 107 -3.69 5.88 1.01
CA ILE A 107 -2.82 6.69 0.16
C ILE A 107 -1.39 6.17 0.31
N TRP A 108 -0.73 5.93 -0.81
CA TRP A 108 0.69 5.68 -0.93
C TRP A 108 1.33 6.84 -1.68
N PHE A 109 2.28 7.52 -1.05
CA PHE A 109 3.08 8.57 -1.67
C PHE A 109 4.54 8.14 -1.80
N SER A 110 5.23 8.64 -2.84
CA SER A 110 6.67 8.37 -3.06
C SER A 110 7.52 8.76 -1.84
N PRO A 111 8.75 8.21 -1.68
CA PRO A 111 9.58 8.47 -0.51
C PRO A 111 9.81 9.97 -0.30
N ILE A 112 9.77 10.41 0.96
CA ILE A 112 9.81 11.82 1.35
C ILE A 112 11.01 12.20 2.22
N VAL A 113 11.89 11.25 2.53
CA VAL A 113 13.14 11.54 3.25
C VAL A 113 14.06 12.43 2.42
N GLU A 114 15.02 13.09 3.06
CA GLU A 114 15.93 14.01 2.37
C GLU A 114 16.69 13.33 1.24
N GLN A 115 16.61 13.91 0.06
CA GLN A 115 17.20 13.43 -1.18
C GLN A 115 18.57 14.08 -1.41
N ILE A 116 19.39 13.51 -2.30
CA ILE A 116 20.64 14.13 -2.75
C ILE A 116 20.40 15.58 -3.20
N HIS A 117 21.41 16.43 -2.99
CA HIS A 117 21.33 17.86 -3.32
C HIS A 117 21.73 18.14 -4.77
N GLY A 118 22.66 17.34 -5.31
CA GLY A 118 23.15 17.47 -6.67
C GLY A 118 22.22 16.83 -7.72
N THR A 119 22.63 16.97 -8.99
CA THR A 119 21.97 16.31 -10.12
C THR A 119 22.84 15.20 -10.68
N VAL A 120 22.22 14.18 -11.24
CA VAL A 120 22.88 13.07 -11.94
C VAL A 120 22.32 12.94 -13.35
N ASP A 121 23.16 12.57 -14.32
CA ASP A 121 22.73 12.18 -15.65
C ASP A 121 22.95 10.66 -15.83
N GLU A 122 21.86 9.92 -15.88
CA GLU A 122 21.85 8.48 -16.12
C GLU A 122 21.70 8.13 -17.62
N GLY A 123 22.04 9.06 -18.50
CA GLY A 123 21.89 8.92 -19.96
C GLY A 123 20.57 9.47 -20.51
N THR A 124 19.74 10.06 -19.65
CA THR A 124 18.46 10.68 -20.00
C THR A 124 18.39 12.18 -19.68
N GLY A 125 19.54 12.76 -19.32
CA GLY A 125 19.73 14.16 -18.96
C GLY A 125 19.74 14.42 -17.46
N SER A 126 20.17 15.63 -17.09
CA SER A 126 20.34 16.04 -15.69
C SER A 126 19.05 15.89 -14.90
N THR A 127 19.11 15.15 -13.78
CA THR A 127 17.97 14.75 -12.95
C THR A 127 18.25 15.07 -11.49
N TYR A 128 17.30 15.67 -10.77
CA TYR A 128 17.25 15.72 -9.30
C TYR A 128 16.50 14.53 -8.70
N GLY A 129 16.64 14.31 -7.39
CA GLY A 129 15.92 13.27 -6.64
C GLY A 129 14.42 13.54 -6.39
N TYR A 130 13.74 14.25 -7.29
CA TYR A 130 12.32 14.66 -7.16
C TYR A 130 11.35 13.49 -6.94
N HIS A 131 11.75 12.30 -7.38
CA HIS A 131 10.94 11.07 -7.26
C HIS A 131 11.01 10.44 -5.86
N GLY A 132 11.98 10.82 -5.02
CA GLY A 132 12.11 10.36 -3.65
C GLY A 132 13.00 9.12 -3.44
N TYR A 133 13.51 8.49 -4.51
CA TYR A 133 14.26 7.22 -4.39
C TYR A 133 15.78 7.41 -4.25
N TRP A 134 16.27 8.63 -4.12
CA TRP A 134 17.71 8.93 -3.94
C TRP A 134 18.00 9.48 -2.54
N ALA A 135 17.72 8.65 -1.54
CA ALA A 135 17.85 9.01 -0.14
C ALA A 135 19.28 9.40 0.25
N LYS A 136 19.41 10.51 0.97
CA LYS A 136 20.65 11.02 1.58
C LYS A 136 20.60 10.92 3.11
N ASP A 137 19.47 11.23 3.72
CA ASP A 137 19.26 11.19 5.17
C ASP A 137 17.85 10.71 5.50
N TRP A 138 17.73 9.53 6.11
CA TRP A 138 16.45 8.93 6.53
C TRP A 138 15.85 9.60 7.77
N THR A 139 16.63 10.42 8.49
CA THR A 139 16.22 11.06 9.74
C THR A 139 15.56 12.43 9.52
N ALA A 140 15.57 12.93 8.30
CA ALA A 140 14.98 14.21 7.91
C ALA A 140 14.05 14.06 6.72
N LEU A 141 13.06 14.94 6.60
CA LEU A 141 12.26 15.08 5.39
C LEU A 141 12.95 16.03 4.41
N ASP A 142 12.75 15.76 3.12
CA ASP A 142 13.22 16.68 2.07
C ASP A 142 12.40 17.98 2.15
N PRO A 143 13.05 19.15 2.28
CA PRO A 143 12.35 20.41 2.45
C PRO A 143 11.51 20.83 1.22
N ASN A 144 11.74 20.25 0.03
CA ASN A 144 10.84 20.41 -1.11
C ASN A 144 9.52 19.65 -0.95
N PHE A 145 9.47 18.62 -0.11
CA PHE A 145 8.25 17.88 0.16
C PHE A 145 7.52 18.40 1.40
N GLY A 146 8.21 19.08 2.30
CA GLY A 146 7.62 19.67 3.49
C GLY A 146 8.32 19.31 4.80
N THR A 147 7.63 19.50 5.90
CA THR A 147 8.14 19.33 7.26
C THR A 147 7.50 18.14 7.97
N LYS A 148 8.15 17.63 9.04
CA LYS A 148 7.57 16.58 9.91
C LYS A 148 6.21 17.00 10.48
N LYS A 149 6.02 18.31 10.75
CA LYS A 149 4.74 18.82 11.25
C LYS A 149 3.63 18.74 10.20
N GLU A 150 3.93 19.01 8.95
CA GLU A 150 2.97 18.88 7.86
C GLU A 150 2.64 17.41 7.60
N LEU A 151 3.61 16.50 7.72
CA LEU A 151 3.36 15.06 7.64
C LEU A 151 2.45 14.58 8.79
N GLU A 152 2.64 15.08 10.01
CA GLU A 152 1.73 14.81 11.13
C GLU A 152 0.30 15.26 10.82
N ILE A 153 0.14 16.47 10.25
CA ILE A 153 -1.16 17.00 9.84
C ILE A 153 -1.78 16.15 8.73
N LEU A 154 -0.98 15.72 7.76
CA LEU A 154 -1.43 14.83 6.68
C LEU A 154 -1.99 13.53 7.24
N VAL A 155 -1.22 12.82 8.09
CA VAL A 155 -1.64 11.54 8.69
C VAL A 155 -2.94 11.72 9.48
N LYS A 156 -3.00 12.71 10.37
CA LYS A 156 -4.22 13.01 11.16
C LYS A 156 -5.42 13.34 10.28
N THR A 157 -5.21 14.10 9.20
CA THR A 157 -6.27 14.44 8.24
C THR A 157 -6.75 13.21 7.49
N ALA A 158 -5.84 12.34 7.06
CA ALA A 158 -6.17 11.08 6.40
C ALA A 158 -6.97 10.16 7.34
N HIS A 159 -6.49 9.95 8.56
CA HIS A 159 -7.18 9.12 9.56
C HIS A 159 -8.59 9.66 9.87
N LYS A 160 -8.76 10.96 10.06
CA LYS A 160 -10.08 11.59 10.26
C LYS A 160 -11.05 11.28 9.10
N ASN A 161 -10.55 11.11 7.89
CA ASN A 161 -11.33 10.74 6.71
C ASN A 161 -11.41 9.23 6.48
N GLY A 162 -10.87 8.39 7.37
CA GLY A 162 -10.87 6.93 7.26
C GLY A 162 -9.88 6.41 6.23
N ILE A 163 -8.86 7.19 5.88
CA ILE A 163 -7.83 6.85 4.92
C ILE A 163 -6.55 6.46 5.65
N ARG A 164 -5.94 5.31 5.32
CA ARG A 164 -4.66 4.84 5.85
C ARG A 164 -3.52 5.40 5.03
N ILE A 165 -2.36 5.52 5.65
CA ILE A 165 -1.14 6.03 5.01
C ILE A 165 -0.13 4.90 4.85
N LEU A 166 0.30 4.68 3.60
CA LEU A 166 1.46 3.85 3.24
C LEU A 166 2.62 4.77 2.87
N MET A 167 3.67 4.73 3.68
CA MET A 167 4.90 5.43 3.38
C MET A 167 5.78 4.55 2.48
N ASP A 168 6.24 5.10 1.37
CA ASP A 168 7.23 4.43 0.52
C ASP A 168 8.61 4.54 1.16
N ILE A 169 9.33 3.44 1.24
CA ILE A 169 10.63 3.37 1.90
C ILE A 169 11.68 2.71 1.01
N VAL A 170 12.89 3.27 1.06
CA VAL A 170 14.07 2.73 0.40
C VAL A 170 15.06 2.28 1.46
N LEU A 171 15.45 1.01 1.43
CA LEU A 171 16.43 0.43 2.37
C LEU A 171 17.64 -0.15 1.63
N ASN A 172 17.48 -0.45 0.34
CA ASN A 172 18.49 -1.10 -0.49
C ASN A 172 19.72 -0.21 -0.79
N HIS A 173 19.53 1.10 -1.00
CA HIS A 173 20.58 1.97 -1.53
C HIS A 173 20.49 3.39 -0.98
N THR A 174 21.61 4.11 -1.04
CA THR A 174 21.67 5.57 -0.91
C THR A 174 21.43 6.22 -2.27
N GLY A 175 21.18 7.53 -2.29
CA GLY A 175 21.19 8.28 -3.54
C GLY A 175 22.57 8.26 -4.23
N PRO A 176 22.61 8.59 -5.54
CA PRO A 176 23.85 8.69 -6.30
C PRO A 176 24.86 9.66 -5.71
N VAL A 177 26.13 9.37 -5.95
CA VAL A 177 27.24 10.24 -5.55
C VAL A 177 27.33 11.44 -6.50
N THR A 178 27.39 12.64 -5.92
CA THR A 178 27.62 13.92 -6.63
C THR A 178 28.67 14.76 -5.93
N ASP A 179 29.06 15.90 -6.52
CA ASP A 179 29.97 16.84 -5.85
C ASP A 179 29.42 17.37 -4.51
N MET A 180 28.11 17.35 -4.32
CA MET A 180 27.42 17.79 -3.11
C MET A 180 27.05 16.62 -2.18
N ASP A 181 27.11 15.40 -2.65
CA ASP A 181 26.63 14.20 -1.98
C ASP A 181 27.73 13.13 -2.02
N PRO A 182 28.66 13.16 -1.06
CA PRO A 182 29.76 12.19 -1.02
C PRO A 182 29.24 10.78 -0.73
N VAL A 183 29.97 9.79 -1.25
CA VAL A 183 29.68 8.38 -0.96
C VAL A 183 29.79 8.11 0.54
N TRP A 184 28.91 7.30 1.07
CA TRP A 184 28.96 6.81 2.44
C TRP A 184 30.17 5.88 2.67
N PRO A 185 30.61 5.66 3.92
CA PRO A 185 31.76 4.79 4.20
C PRO A 185 31.56 3.38 3.60
N LYS A 186 32.66 2.79 3.15
CA LYS A 186 32.68 1.45 2.52
C LYS A 186 32.19 0.31 3.44
N GLU A 187 32.08 0.56 4.72
CA GLU A 187 31.51 -0.36 5.71
C GLU A 187 29.97 -0.31 5.69
N TRP A 188 29.39 0.77 5.12
CA TRP A 188 27.96 0.97 4.96
C TRP A 188 27.46 0.57 3.59
N VAL A 189 28.24 0.91 2.55
CA VAL A 189 27.79 0.75 1.17
C VAL A 189 28.88 0.11 0.30
N ARG A 190 28.43 -0.62 -0.70
CA ARG A 190 29.25 -1.04 -1.84
C ARG A 190 28.90 -0.18 -3.07
N THR A 191 29.87 0.10 -3.91
CA THR A 191 29.68 0.82 -5.17
C THR A 191 29.88 -0.08 -6.39
N GLU A 192 30.33 -1.30 -6.17
CA GLU A 192 30.61 -2.34 -7.15
C GLU A 192 30.41 -3.73 -6.52
N PRO A 193 30.14 -4.79 -7.29
CA PRO A 193 29.93 -4.79 -8.73
C PRO A 193 28.50 -4.39 -9.13
N VAL A 194 28.31 -3.95 -10.39
CA VAL A 194 27.02 -3.96 -11.08
C VAL A 194 26.87 -5.29 -11.77
N CYS A 195 25.80 -6.04 -11.49
CA CYS A 195 25.61 -7.41 -11.96
C CYS A 195 24.46 -7.54 -12.97
N GLU A 196 24.42 -8.67 -13.66
CA GLU A 196 23.26 -9.16 -14.40
C GLU A 196 22.46 -10.06 -13.45
N PHE A 197 21.47 -9.60 -12.76
CA PHE A 197 20.67 -10.28 -11.72
C PHE A 197 20.11 -11.65 -12.17
N THR A 198 20.99 -12.64 -12.34
CA THR A 198 20.69 -13.97 -12.87
C THR A 198 20.38 -15.02 -11.80
N ASP A 199 20.71 -14.73 -10.56
CA ASP A 199 20.52 -15.59 -9.39
C ASP A 199 20.31 -14.77 -8.12
N TYR A 200 20.07 -15.43 -7.00
CA TYR A 200 19.80 -14.77 -5.72
C TYR A 200 20.99 -13.93 -5.24
N GLU A 201 22.22 -14.49 -5.27
CA GLU A 201 23.40 -13.80 -4.76
C GLU A 201 23.68 -12.52 -5.56
N SER A 202 23.72 -12.62 -6.89
CA SER A 202 23.93 -11.45 -7.76
C SER A 202 22.82 -10.40 -7.64
N THR A 203 21.60 -10.82 -7.26
CA THR A 203 20.49 -9.88 -7.04
C THR A 203 20.59 -9.15 -5.71
N THR A 204 21.10 -9.77 -4.65
CA THR A 204 21.06 -9.22 -3.28
C THR A 204 22.40 -8.65 -2.80
N THR A 205 23.50 -8.83 -3.55
CA THR A 205 24.84 -8.39 -3.13
C THR A 205 25.55 -7.50 -4.17
N CYS A 206 24.85 -7.08 -5.22
CA CYS A 206 25.38 -6.20 -6.25
C CYS A 206 24.62 -4.86 -6.27
N THR A 207 25.30 -3.81 -6.74
CA THR A 207 24.64 -2.51 -6.94
C THR A 207 23.58 -2.61 -8.03
N LEU A 208 22.43 -1.94 -7.82
CA LEU A 208 21.29 -1.98 -8.73
C LEU A 208 21.65 -1.40 -10.11
N VAL A 209 22.30 -0.24 -10.10
CA VAL A 209 22.83 0.45 -11.28
C VAL A 209 24.14 1.15 -10.93
N LYS A 210 24.91 1.54 -11.95
CA LYS A 210 26.12 2.34 -11.75
C LYS A 210 25.82 3.63 -11.00
N ASN A 211 26.72 4.01 -10.07
CA ASN A 211 26.61 5.20 -9.23
C ASN A 211 25.37 5.24 -8.32
N LEU A 212 24.82 4.09 -7.95
CA LEU A 212 23.79 3.96 -6.93
C LEU A 212 24.35 3.05 -5.81
N PRO A 213 24.99 3.62 -4.77
CA PRO A 213 25.65 2.83 -3.74
C PRO A 213 24.66 1.95 -2.98
N ASP A 214 24.91 0.64 -2.99
CA ASP A 214 24.09 -0.39 -2.36
C ASP A 214 24.47 -0.53 -0.89
N ILE A 215 23.47 -0.53 0.00
CA ILE A 215 23.68 -0.67 1.45
C ILE A 215 23.97 -2.14 1.76
N ILE A 216 25.02 -2.39 2.55
CA ILE A 216 25.42 -3.76 2.94
C ILE A 216 24.44 -4.29 3.99
N THR A 217 23.22 -4.60 3.53
CA THR A 217 22.09 -4.99 4.39
C THR A 217 22.24 -6.39 4.98
N GLU A 218 22.99 -7.27 4.34
CA GLU A 218 23.24 -8.65 4.76
C GLU A 218 24.26 -8.77 5.90
N SER A 219 25.04 -7.70 6.18
CA SER A 219 26.09 -7.71 7.22
C SER A 219 25.52 -7.50 8.63
N ASP A 220 26.08 -8.25 9.58
CA ASP A 220 25.91 -8.03 11.03
C ASP A 220 27.12 -7.32 11.66
N THR A 221 28.08 -6.89 10.85
CA THR A 221 29.27 -6.18 11.33
C THR A 221 28.89 -4.77 11.80
N ALA A 222 29.28 -4.44 13.02
CA ALA A 222 29.04 -3.12 13.57
C ALA A 222 29.84 -2.05 12.82
N VAL A 223 29.20 -0.91 12.57
CA VAL A 223 29.77 0.23 11.85
C VAL A 223 29.62 1.51 12.68
N GLU A 224 30.52 2.45 12.46
CA GLU A 224 30.36 3.81 12.99
C GLU A 224 29.44 4.62 12.08
N LEU A 225 28.75 5.60 12.67
CA LEU A 225 27.91 6.52 11.88
C LEU A 225 28.77 7.36 10.92
N PRO A 226 28.27 7.65 9.70
CA PRO A 226 28.99 8.49 8.74
C PRO A 226 29.29 9.87 9.31
N ASP A 227 30.53 10.33 9.19
CA ASP A 227 30.96 11.66 9.69
C ASP A 227 30.11 12.81 9.13
N ALA A 228 29.71 12.70 7.85
CA ALA A 228 28.87 13.70 7.20
C ALA A 228 27.47 13.79 7.88
N LEU A 229 26.92 12.66 8.29
CA LEU A 229 25.63 12.61 8.99
C LEU A 229 25.75 13.20 10.40
N LEU A 230 26.81 12.84 11.15
CA LEU A 230 27.07 13.41 12.47
C LEU A 230 27.30 14.93 12.41
N ALA A 231 28.02 15.41 11.39
CA ALA A 231 28.24 16.84 11.19
C ALA A 231 26.93 17.58 10.89
N LYS A 232 26.08 17.02 10.03
CA LYS A 232 24.73 17.53 9.73
C LYS A 232 23.86 17.61 10.98
N TRP A 233 23.76 16.53 11.75
CA TRP A 233 22.97 16.52 13.00
C TRP A 233 23.47 17.54 14.01
N LYS A 234 24.79 17.77 14.07
CA LYS A 234 25.38 18.79 14.95
C LYS A 234 25.02 20.19 14.50
N GLU A 235 25.09 20.48 13.19
CA GLU A 235 24.71 21.77 12.62
C GLU A 235 23.23 22.08 12.85
N GLU A 236 22.37 21.07 12.73
CA GLU A 236 20.93 21.15 12.95
C GLU A 236 20.54 21.13 14.46
N GLY A 237 21.52 20.96 15.36
CA GLY A 237 21.31 20.97 16.82
C GLY A 237 20.61 19.73 17.37
N ARG A 238 20.48 18.63 16.61
CA ARG A 238 19.79 17.40 17.01
C ARG A 238 20.70 16.20 17.33
N LEU A 239 22.04 16.36 17.22
CA LEU A 239 23.01 15.28 17.40
C LEU A 239 22.79 14.48 18.71
N SER A 240 22.62 15.17 19.85
CA SER A 240 22.44 14.48 21.14
C SER A 240 21.20 13.62 21.14
N ASN A 241 20.07 14.15 20.63
CA ASN A 241 18.80 13.42 20.61
C ASN A 241 18.88 12.18 19.73
N GLU A 242 19.49 12.30 18.52
CA GLU A 242 19.65 11.16 17.60
C GLU A 242 20.50 10.04 18.21
N LEU A 243 21.61 10.41 18.89
CA LEU A 243 22.48 9.44 19.54
C LEU A 243 21.80 8.76 20.74
N ASP A 244 21.05 9.51 21.55
CA ASP A 244 20.29 8.98 22.68
C ASP A 244 19.19 8.01 22.22
N GLU A 245 18.47 8.35 21.17
CA GLU A 245 17.43 7.49 20.58
C GLU A 245 18.02 6.21 19.98
N LEU A 246 19.16 6.30 19.28
CA LEU A 246 19.89 5.14 18.79
C LEU A 246 20.34 4.23 19.95
N GLN A 247 20.85 4.82 21.05
CA GLN A 247 21.26 4.05 22.22
C GLN A 247 20.06 3.29 22.81
N VAL A 248 18.92 3.95 22.98
CA VAL A 248 17.68 3.33 23.47
C VAL A 248 17.22 2.19 22.57
N PHE A 249 17.26 2.38 21.24
CA PHE A 249 16.88 1.36 20.27
C PHE A 249 17.77 0.13 20.37
N PHE A 250 19.09 0.28 20.33
CA PHE A 250 20.04 -0.84 20.40
C PHE A 250 20.06 -1.52 21.77
N ASP A 251 19.82 -0.76 22.85
CA ASP A 251 19.68 -1.35 24.19
C ASP A 251 18.43 -2.20 24.36
N ARG A 252 17.34 -1.81 23.69
CA ARG A 252 16.09 -2.57 23.69
C ARG A 252 16.17 -3.82 22.82
N THR A 253 16.65 -3.67 21.58
CA THR A 253 16.61 -4.74 20.58
C THR A 253 17.73 -5.74 20.70
N LYS A 254 18.91 -5.30 21.21
CA LYS A 254 20.17 -6.04 21.20
C LYS A 254 20.66 -6.39 19.77
N TYR A 255 20.16 -5.73 18.75
CA TYR A 255 20.68 -5.84 17.40
C TYR A 255 22.13 -5.34 17.32
N PRO A 256 22.95 -5.88 16.42
CA PRO A 256 24.25 -5.30 16.13
C PRO A 256 24.08 -3.90 15.53
N ARG A 257 25.07 -3.02 15.75
CA ARG A 257 25.10 -1.69 15.12
C ARG A 257 25.48 -1.77 13.65
N ALA A 258 24.81 -2.61 12.87
CA ALA A 258 25.02 -2.80 11.44
C ALA A 258 24.11 -1.90 10.58
N PRO A 259 24.46 -1.61 9.32
CA PRO A 259 23.81 -0.60 8.48
C PRO A 259 22.27 -0.71 8.47
N ARG A 260 21.74 -1.91 8.20
CA ARG A 260 20.28 -2.09 8.08
C ARG A 260 19.52 -1.72 9.35
N PHE A 261 20.09 -1.94 10.55
CA PHE A 261 19.37 -1.68 11.80
C PHE A 261 19.27 -0.19 12.14
N TYR A 262 20.23 0.61 11.71
CA TYR A 262 20.10 2.06 11.77
C TYR A 262 18.95 2.55 10.89
N ILE A 263 18.88 2.06 9.65
CA ILE A 263 17.82 2.46 8.70
C ILE A 263 16.46 1.96 9.19
N ILE A 264 16.36 0.72 9.68
CA ILE A 264 15.14 0.18 10.30
C ILE A 264 14.68 1.10 11.44
N LYS A 265 15.58 1.52 12.33
CA LYS A 265 15.26 2.46 13.42
C LYS A 265 14.70 3.76 12.86
N TRP A 266 15.39 4.40 11.94
CA TRP A 266 14.98 5.69 11.37
C TRP A 266 13.63 5.62 10.63
N LEU A 267 13.38 4.54 9.90
CA LEU A 267 12.10 4.34 9.22
C LEU A 267 10.96 4.07 10.22
N THR A 268 11.22 3.31 11.27
CA THR A 268 10.20 2.98 12.27
C THR A 268 9.89 4.12 13.23
N ASP A 269 10.73 5.16 13.30
CA ASP A 269 10.43 6.39 14.03
C ASP A 269 9.21 7.12 13.43
N TYR A 270 9.08 7.15 12.11
CA TYR A 270 7.89 7.72 11.47
C TYR A 270 6.61 6.98 11.88
N VAL A 271 6.69 5.67 12.07
CA VAL A 271 5.57 4.85 12.55
C VAL A 271 5.26 5.17 14.02
N ASN A 272 6.28 5.18 14.89
CA ASN A 272 6.12 5.42 16.32
C ASN A 272 5.61 6.84 16.63
N ASP A 273 6.03 7.83 15.85
CA ASP A 273 5.74 9.23 16.10
C ASP A 273 4.45 9.71 15.43
N LEU A 274 4.12 9.17 14.26
CA LEU A 274 3.05 9.71 13.41
C LEU A 274 1.89 8.74 13.18
N GLY A 275 2.07 7.44 13.43
CA GLY A 275 1.03 6.44 13.21
C GLY A 275 0.86 6.06 11.73
N ILE A 276 1.96 6.02 10.97
CA ILE A 276 1.96 5.46 9.62
C ILE A 276 1.43 4.02 9.66
N ASP A 277 0.43 3.70 8.84
CA ASP A 277 -0.30 2.42 8.89
C ASP A 277 0.45 1.28 8.21
N GLY A 278 1.37 1.59 7.32
CA GLY A 278 2.15 0.58 6.62
C GLY A 278 3.25 1.16 5.74
N PHE A 279 4.07 0.24 5.19
CA PHE A 279 5.12 0.56 4.23
C PHE A 279 4.85 -0.07 2.86
N ARG A 280 5.12 0.69 1.81
CA ARG A 280 5.52 0.11 0.53
C ARG A 280 7.05 0.05 0.52
N VAL A 281 7.58 -1.13 0.29
CA VAL A 281 9.01 -1.38 0.34
C VAL A 281 9.57 -1.44 -1.08
N ASP A 282 10.41 -0.46 -1.38
CA ASP A 282 11.12 -0.35 -2.64
C ASP A 282 12.15 -1.48 -2.80
N THR A 283 12.35 -1.93 -4.04
CA THR A 283 13.42 -2.89 -4.42
C THR A 283 13.53 -4.12 -3.50
N ALA A 284 12.41 -4.63 -2.98
CA ALA A 284 12.40 -5.68 -1.95
C ALA A 284 13.16 -6.95 -2.36
N LYS A 285 13.24 -7.26 -3.66
CA LYS A 285 13.97 -8.44 -4.13
C LYS A 285 15.50 -8.29 -4.10
N HIS A 286 16.01 -7.05 -3.97
CA HIS A 286 17.45 -6.74 -3.99
C HIS A 286 18.08 -6.73 -2.58
N VAL A 287 17.33 -7.08 -1.56
CA VAL A 287 17.76 -7.15 -0.16
C VAL A 287 17.51 -8.56 0.36
N ASP A 288 18.42 -9.07 1.21
CA ASP A 288 18.25 -10.37 1.88
C ASP A 288 16.89 -10.41 2.62
N GLU A 289 16.09 -11.43 2.36
CA GLU A 289 14.70 -11.52 2.79
C GLU A 289 14.49 -11.47 4.31
N LYS A 290 15.51 -11.89 5.10
CA LYS A 290 15.42 -11.81 6.59
C LYS A 290 15.32 -10.37 7.09
N THR A 291 15.90 -9.40 6.36
CA THR A 291 15.82 -7.98 6.70
C THR A 291 14.38 -7.50 6.77
N TRP A 292 13.50 -8.06 5.94
CA TRP A 292 12.09 -7.69 5.92
C TRP A 292 11.33 -8.20 7.14
N GLN A 293 11.66 -9.37 7.65
CA GLN A 293 11.11 -9.86 8.91
C GLN A 293 11.56 -8.98 10.10
N GLU A 294 12.82 -8.53 10.10
CA GLU A 294 13.36 -7.62 11.11
C GLU A 294 12.64 -6.26 11.05
N LEU A 295 12.50 -5.68 9.84
CA LEU A 295 11.75 -4.44 9.63
C LEU A 295 10.28 -4.56 10.07
N TYR A 296 9.60 -5.65 9.67
CA TYR A 296 8.20 -5.87 10.05
C TYR A 296 8.00 -5.97 11.56
N SER A 297 8.93 -6.64 12.23
CA SER A 297 8.88 -6.80 13.69
C SER A 297 9.00 -5.45 14.41
N GLU A 298 9.96 -4.62 13.99
CA GLU A 298 10.17 -3.30 14.57
C GLU A 298 9.06 -2.31 14.21
N ALA A 299 8.59 -2.32 12.96
CA ALA A 299 7.47 -1.48 12.53
C ALA A 299 6.16 -1.86 13.27
N SER A 300 5.92 -3.16 13.47
CA SER A 300 4.78 -3.64 14.25
C SER A 300 4.88 -3.21 15.73
N TYR A 301 6.08 -3.26 16.31
CA TYR A 301 6.31 -2.77 17.67
C TYR A 301 6.05 -1.26 17.77
N ALA A 302 6.55 -0.48 16.83
CA ALA A 302 6.36 0.98 16.75
C ALA A 302 4.87 1.32 16.59
N PHE A 303 4.16 0.67 15.67
CA PHE A 303 2.73 0.89 15.41
C PHE A 303 1.86 0.55 16.62
N ASN A 304 2.11 -0.60 17.28
CA ASN A 304 1.40 -0.95 18.50
C ASN A 304 1.71 0.02 19.65
N THR A 305 2.92 0.59 19.68
CA THR A 305 3.29 1.61 20.67
C THR A 305 2.56 2.91 20.41
N TRP A 306 2.47 3.33 19.14
CA TRP A 306 1.68 4.50 18.74
C TRP A 306 0.19 4.31 19.08
N LYS A 307 -0.41 3.19 18.72
CA LYS A 307 -1.82 2.88 19.04
C LYS A 307 -2.13 2.98 20.54
N ARG A 308 -1.22 2.51 21.41
CA ARG A 308 -1.40 2.64 22.86
C ARG A 308 -1.33 4.08 23.35
N LYS A 309 -0.51 4.92 22.71
CA LYS A 309 -0.36 6.34 23.06
C LYS A 309 -1.49 7.23 22.52
N HIS A 310 -2.10 6.83 21.42
CA HIS A 310 -3.10 7.61 20.66
C HIS A 310 -4.39 6.81 20.40
N PRO A 311 -5.05 6.25 21.44
CA PRO A 311 -6.20 5.36 21.26
C PRO A 311 -7.38 6.02 20.51
N GLU A 312 -7.49 7.34 20.58
CA GLU A 312 -8.52 8.13 19.89
C GLU A 312 -8.27 8.34 18.39
N GLU A 313 -7.03 8.14 17.93
CA GLU A 313 -6.64 8.27 16.53
C GLU A 313 -6.62 6.92 15.79
N VAL A 314 -6.82 5.81 16.51
CA VAL A 314 -6.78 4.45 15.96
C VAL A 314 -8.01 4.19 15.09
N LEU A 315 -7.79 3.84 13.82
CA LEU A 315 -8.87 3.57 12.86
C LEU A 315 -9.50 2.19 13.05
N ASP A 316 -8.69 1.18 13.35
CA ASP A 316 -9.10 -0.22 13.47
C ASP A 316 -8.04 -1.06 14.19
N ASN A 317 -8.31 -2.38 14.28
CA ASN A 317 -7.39 -3.34 14.91
C ASN A 317 -6.44 -4.04 13.91
N ASN A 318 -6.36 -3.57 12.66
CA ASN A 318 -5.45 -4.15 11.70
C ASN A 318 -4.00 -4.04 12.20
N PRO A 319 -3.15 -5.06 11.95
CA PRO A 319 -1.72 -4.97 12.21
C PRO A 319 -1.07 -3.98 11.23
N PHE A 320 0.19 -3.63 11.50
CA PHE A 320 1.02 -2.89 10.56
C PHE A 320 1.07 -3.62 9.22
N PHE A 321 0.99 -2.89 8.10
CA PHE A 321 0.92 -3.48 6.78
C PHE A 321 2.21 -3.25 5.99
N MET A 322 2.70 -4.28 5.30
CA MET A 322 3.81 -4.16 4.37
C MET A 322 3.45 -4.73 3.01
N VAL A 323 3.66 -3.94 1.96
CA VAL A 323 3.61 -4.39 0.57
C VAL A 323 5.00 -4.26 -0.06
N GLY A 324 5.51 -5.35 -0.64
CA GLY A 324 6.84 -5.40 -1.25
C GLY A 324 6.81 -5.22 -2.76
N GLU A 325 7.76 -4.43 -3.27
CA GLU A 325 8.10 -4.43 -4.68
C GLU A 325 9.14 -5.52 -4.94
N VAL A 326 8.65 -6.71 -5.28
CA VAL A 326 9.48 -7.79 -5.83
C VAL A 326 9.36 -7.71 -7.35
N TYR A 327 10.23 -6.91 -7.98
CA TYR A 327 10.13 -6.59 -9.41
C TYR A 327 9.99 -7.84 -10.28
N GLY A 328 8.92 -7.86 -11.10
CA GLY A 328 8.58 -9.00 -11.94
C GLY A 328 7.73 -10.07 -11.25
N TYR A 329 7.35 -9.91 -9.97
CA TYR A 329 6.40 -10.83 -9.32
C TYR A 329 5.02 -10.73 -9.97
N GLY A 330 4.46 -11.88 -10.34
CA GLY A 330 3.07 -12.01 -10.80
C GLY A 330 2.29 -12.94 -9.87
N ILE A 331 0.99 -12.71 -9.75
CA ILE A 331 0.11 -13.53 -8.91
C ILE A 331 0.19 -15.03 -9.25
N SER A 332 0.52 -15.35 -10.51
CA SER A 332 0.72 -16.73 -10.98
C SER A 332 1.96 -17.42 -10.39
N SER A 333 2.88 -16.68 -9.77
CA SER A 333 4.04 -17.25 -9.07
C SER A 333 3.66 -17.87 -7.73
N GLY A 334 2.44 -17.62 -7.23
CA GLY A 334 2.04 -18.09 -5.91
C GLY A 334 2.83 -17.44 -4.79
N ARG A 335 3.21 -18.21 -3.76
CA ARG A 335 3.88 -17.68 -2.56
C ARG A 335 5.36 -17.40 -2.75
N GLU A 336 6.02 -18.04 -3.69
CA GLU A 336 7.47 -18.01 -3.83
C GLU A 336 7.89 -17.26 -5.10
N TYR A 337 8.86 -16.38 -4.95
CA TYR A 337 9.57 -15.79 -6.08
C TYR A 337 10.77 -16.66 -6.43
N ASP A 338 10.92 -17.01 -7.71
CA ASP A 338 11.96 -17.92 -8.21
C ASP A 338 13.11 -17.11 -8.83
N PHE A 339 14.31 -17.18 -8.20
CA PHE A 339 15.54 -16.57 -8.70
C PHE A 339 16.31 -17.51 -9.67
N GLY A 340 15.79 -18.72 -9.91
CA GLY A 340 16.45 -19.74 -10.70
C GLY A 340 17.25 -20.73 -9.85
N ASP A 341 18.07 -20.23 -8.96
CA ASP A 341 18.88 -21.02 -8.00
C ASP A 341 18.24 -21.14 -6.62
N LYS A 342 17.42 -20.16 -6.23
CA LYS A 342 16.74 -20.09 -4.92
C LYS A 342 15.30 -19.61 -5.10
N LYS A 343 14.40 -20.12 -4.26
CA LYS A 343 13.03 -19.62 -4.12
C LYS A 343 12.85 -18.93 -2.78
N VAL A 344 12.18 -17.79 -2.78
CA VAL A 344 11.96 -16.98 -1.58
C VAL A 344 10.48 -16.74 -1.37
N ASP A 345 9.97 -17.11 -0.17
CA ASP A 345 8.63 -16.74 0.30
C ASP A 345 8.70 -15.38 1.03
N TYR A 346 8.53 -14.30 0.29
CA TYR A 346 8.48 -12.96 0.86
C TYR A 346 7.31 -12.77 1.83
N PHE A 347 6.20 -13.48 1.63
CA PHE A 347 5.06 -13.45 2.55
C PHE A 347 5.39 -14.10 3.91
N GLY A 348 6.29 -15.08 3.93
CA GLY A 348 6.85 -15.66 5.15
C GLY A 348 7.81 -14.71 5.87
N ASN A 349 8.37 -13.74 5.15
CA ASN A 349 9.35 -12.78 5.62
C ASN A 349 8.77 -11.38 5.89
N GLY A 350 7.53 -11.30 6.36
CA GLY A 350 6.95 -10.06 6.91
C GLY A 350 5.98 -9.33 5.98
N PHE A 351 5.91 -9.65 4.68
CA PHE A 351 4.95 -9.01 3.78
C PHE A 351 3.55 -9.63 3.90
N GLN A 352 2.53 -8.80 3.87
CA GLN A 352 1.13 -9.23 3.76
C GLN A 352 0.67 -9.21 2.32
N SER A 353 1.36 -8.43 1.46
CA SER A 353 1.03 -8.28 0.06
C SER A 353 2.30 -8.04 -0.77
N LEU A 354 2.25 -8.38 -2.06
CA LEU A 354 3.26 -8.01 -3.05
C LEU A 354 2.61 -7.25 -4.19
N ILE A 355 3.35 -6.33 -4.84
CA ILE A 355 2.92 -5.66 -6.06
C ILE A 355 2.84 -6.70 -7.18
N ASN A 356 1.70 -6.74 -7.86
CA ASN A 356 1.42 -7.72 -8.91
C ASN A 356 1.66 -7.11 -10.29
N PHE A 357 2.78 -7.45 -10.91
CA PHE A 357 3.17 -6.96 -12.24
C PHE A 357 2.39 -7.61 -13.39
N GLU A 358 1.56 -8.62 -13.11
CA GLU A 358 0.89 -9.42 -14.13
C GLU A 358 -0.44 -8.82 -14.61
N LEU A 359 -1.17 -8.04 -13.76
CA LEU A 359 -2.51 -7.57 -14.13
C LEU A 359 -2.53 -6.69 -15.37
N LYS A 360 -1.54 -5.83 -15.56
CA LYS A 360 -1.45 -4.94 -16.74
C LYS A 360 -1.40 -5.72 -18.07
N ASP A 361 -0.77 -6.88 -18.04
CA ASP A 361 -0.68 -7.77 -19.22
C ASP A 361 -1.96 -8.60 -19.39
N ASP A 362 -2.56 -9.05 -18.28
CA ASP A 362 -3.83 -9.76 -18.27
C ASP A 362 -5.03 -8.87 -18.66
N ALA A 363 -4.91 -7.54 -18.56
CA ALA A 363 -6.00 -6.58 -18.77
C ALA A 363 -6.67 -6.67 -20.15
N ASN A 364 -5.97 -7.21 -21.15
CA ASN A 364 -6.52 -7.46 -22.49
C ASN A 364 -7.35 -8.75 -22.59
N ARG A 365 -7.37 -9.58 -21.53
CA ARG A 365 -8.18 -10.81 -21.49
C ARG A 365 -9.65 -10.49 -21.18
N GLY A 366 -10.52 -11.49 -21.35
CA GLY A 366 -11.92 -11.35 -20.93
C GLY A 366 -12.05 -11.30 -19.39
N TYR A 367 -13.01 -10.53 -18.90
CA TYR A 367 -13.24 -10.33 -17.45
C TYR A 367 -13.27 -11.64 -16.64
N GLU A 368 -14.00 -12.66 -17.14
CA GLU A 368 -14.07 -13.94 -16.42
C GLU A 368 -12.70 -14.62 -16.30
N ALA A 369 -11.87 -14.56 -17.34
CA ALA A 369 -10.55 -15.18 -17.30
C ALA A 369 -9.64 -14.51 -16.27
N ILE A 370 -9.77 -13.19 -16.07
CA ILE A 370 -9.05 -12.44 -15.05
C ILE A 370 -9.64 -12.74 -13.67
N PHE A 371 -10.93 -12.51 -13.49
CA PHE A 371 -11.57 -12.52 -12.17
C PHE A 371 -11.59 -13.91 -11.53
N SER A 372 -11.82 -14.97 -12.33
CA SER A 372 -11.77 -16.35 -11.87
C SER A 372 -10.34 -16.75 -11.47
N LYS A 373 -9.34 -16.49 -12.35
CA LYS A 373 -7.92 -16.77 -12.06
C LYS A 373 -7.45 -16.13 -10.76
N TYR A 374 -7.70 -14.82 -10.59
CA TYR A 374 -7.25 -14.07 -9.43
C TYR A 374 -7.96 -14.53 -8.15
N SER A 375 -9.27 -14.76 -8.22
CA SER A 375 -10.01 -15.32 -7.10
C SER A 375 -9.49 -16.71 -6.71
N ASP A 376 -9.29 -17.59 -7.69
CA ASP A 376 -8.84 -18.96 -7.39
C ASP A 376 -7.47 -18.95 -6.72
N LEU A 377 -6.50 -18.18 -7.24
CA LEU A 377 -5.15 -18.09 -6.65
C LEU A 377 -5.16 -17.49 -5.23
N LEU A 378 -5.97 -16.45 -5.00
CA LEU A 378 -6.09 -15.82 -3.67
C LEU A 378 -6.77 -16.74 -2.64
N PHE A 379 -7.60 -17.69 -3.07
CA PHE A 379 -8.26 -18.65 -2.18
C PHE A 379 -7.57 -20.03 -2.13
N THR A 380 -6.45 -20.20 -2.79
CA THR A 380 -5.65 -21.43 -2.78
C THR A 380 -4.21 -21.12 -2.39
N GLU A 381 -3.34 -20.84 -3.35
CA GLU A 381 -1.90 -20.67 -3.14
C GLU A 381 -1.53 -19.46 -2.28
N LEU A 382 -2.35 -18.42 -2.34
CA LEU A 382 -2.19 -17.19 -1.57
C LEU A 382 -3.21 -17.05 -0.42
N GLU A 383 -3.78 -18.16 0.06
CA GLU A 383 -4.74 -18.11 1.17
C GLU A 383 -4.18 -17.33 2.37
N GLY A 384 -4.95 -16.33 2.84
CA GLY A 384 -4.54 -15.43 3.93
C GLY A 384 -3.54 -14.34 3.54
N LYS A 385 -3.16 -14.25 2.26
CA LYS A 385 -2.28 -13.23 1.69
C LYS A 385 -3.02 -12.46 0.60
N SER A 386 -2.39 -11.42 0.06
CA SER A 386 -2.97 -10.59 -0.99
C SER A 386 -1.92 -10.12 -2.00
N VAL A 387 -2.40 -9.49 -3.05
CA VAL A 387 -1.57 -8.75 -4.00
C VAL A 387 -2.12 -7.34 -4.17
N VAL A 388 -1.27 -6.40 -4.54
CA VAL A 388 -1.66 -5.05 -4.98
C VAL A 388 -1.59 -5.01 -6.50
N ASN A 389 -2.75 -4.94 -7.12
CA ASN A 389 -2.91 -4.90 -8.57
C ASN A 389 -2.77 -3.49 -9.11
N TYR A 390 -2.09 -3.30 -10.24
CA TYR A 390 -1.98 -2.03 -10.94
C TYR A 390 -2.11 -2.19 -12.46
N LEU A 391 -2.37 -1.09 -13.16
CA LEU A 391 -2.38 -1.01 -14.63
C LEU A 391 -1.32 -0.04 -15.16
N ALA A 392 -0.99 0.99 -14.39
CA ALA A 392 0.08 1.94 -14.65
C ALA A 392 0.86 2.22 -13.37
N SER A 393 2.13 2.55 -13.50
CA SER A 393 3.06 2.86 -12.42
C SER A 393 4.06 3.91 -12.88
N HIS A 394 4.85 4.42 -11.96
CA HIS A 394 5.89 5.42 -12.23
C HIS A 394 7.15 4.83 -12.91
N ASP A 395 7.33 3.50 -12.85
CA ASP A 395 8.50 2.78 -13.37
C ASP A 395 8.18 1.85 -14.55
N ASP A 396 6.92 1.65 -14.85
CA ASP A 396 6.51 0.68 -15.86
C ASP A 396 6.34 1.34 -17.24
N ASN A 397 7.33 1.21 -18.09
CA ASN A 397 7.31 1.77 -19.44
C ASN A 397 6.26 1.14 -20.38
N ASN A 398 5.66 0.01 -19.99
CA ASN A 398 4.61 -0.69 -20.71
C ASN A 398 3.31 -0.80 -19.90
N PRO A 399 2.73 0.33 -19.45
CA PRO A 399 1.48 0.32 -18.72
C PRO A 399 0.34 -0.11 -19.64
N PHE A 400 -0.72 -0.68 -19.05
CA PHE A 400 -1.96 -0.87 -19.79
C PHE A 400 -2.56 0.50 -20.17
N ASP A 401 -3.09 0.59 -21.38
CA ASP A 401 -3.74 1.80 -21.92
C ASP A 401 -2.86 3.07 -21.86
N LYS A 402 -1.58 2.95 -22.23
CA LYS A 402 -0.61 4.07 -22.25
C LYS A 402 -1.15 5.30 -22.97
N GLU A 403 -1.91 5.08 -24.05
CA GLU A 403 -2.51 6.13 -24.87
C GLU A 403 -3.88 6.62 -24.34
N ARG A 404 -4.33 6.15 -23.19
CA ARG A 404 -5.60 6.53 -22.54
C ARG A 404 -6.85 6.36 -23.41
N LYS A 405 -6.87 5.34 -24.26
CA LYS A 405 -7.98 5.05 -25.20
C LYS A 405 -9.10 4.21 -24.60
N ASN A 406 -8.83 3.49 -23.50
CA ASN A 406 -9.75 2.53 -22.89
C ASN A 406 -10.02 2.79 -21.39
N PRO A 407 -10.25 4.04 -20.93
CA PRO A 407 -10.28 4.39 -19.52
C PRO A 407 -11.43 3.74 -18.73
N PHE A 408 -12.57 3.45 -19.37
CA PHE A 408 -13.67 2.72 -18.73
C PHE A 408 -13.37 1.24 -18.56
N HIS A 409 -12.66 0.64 -19.53
CA HIS A 409 -12.21 -0.75 -19.41
C HIS A 409 -11.12 -0.89 -18.34
N ALA A 410 -10.18 0.05 -18.30
CA ALA A 410 -9.16 0.14 -17.26
C ALA A 410 -9.80 0.19 -15.85
N ALA A 411 -10.80 1.07 -15.64
CA ALA A 411 -11.55 1.14 -14.40
C ALA A 411 -12.19 -0.21 -14.01
N ASN A 412 -12.88 -0.85 -14.98
CA ASN A 412 -13.53 -2.14 -14.73
C ASN A 412 -12.53 -3.24 -14.38
N VAL A 413 -11.40 -3.31 -15.08
CA VAL A 413 -10.37 -4.31 -14.78
C VAL A 413 -9.76 -4.03 -13.43
N LEU A 414 -9.25 -2.82 -13.19
CA LEU A 414 -8.52 -2.52 -11.95
C LEU A 414 -9.41 -2.64 -10.72
N LEU A 415 -10.56 -1.95 -10.75
CA LEU A 415 -11.42 -1.81 -9.56
C LEU A 415 -12.33 -3.00 -9.30
N LEU A 416 -12.49 -3.93 -10.26
CA LEU A 416 -13.29 -5.14 -10.07
C LEU A 416 -12.45 -6.42 -9.99
N THR A 417 -11.13 -6.37 -10.15
CA THR A 417 -10.26 -7.55 -9.95
C THR A 417 -10.10 -7.86 -8.46
N PRO A 418 -10.13 -9.16 -8.05
CA PRO A 418 -9.80 -9.57 -6.68
C PRO A 418 -8.35 -9.22 -6.30
N GLY A 419 -8.12 -8.93 -5.02
CA GLY A 419 -6.88 -8.37 -4.46
C GLY A 419 -7.06 -6.88 -4.15
N ALA A 420 -6.09 -6.21 -3.54
CA ALA A 420 -6.07 -4.75 -3.41
C ALA A 420 -5.82 -4.09 -4.77
N SER A 421 -6.27 -2.86 -4.95
CA SER A 421 -6.06 -2.09 -6.19
C SER A 421 -5.19 -0.87 -5.93
N GLN A 422 -4.25 -0.59 -6.84
CA GLN A 422 -3.46 0.63 -6.87
C GLN A 422 -3.89 1.48 -8.06
N ILE A 423 -4.52 2.61 -7.80
CA ILE A 423 -4.75 3.66 -8.80
C ILE A 423 -3.49 4.52 -8.85
N TYR A 424 -2.83 4.56 -10.00
CA TYR A 424 -1.73 5.49 -10.22
C TYR A 424 -2.28 6.88 -10.54
N TYR A 425 -1.80 7.92 -9.84
CA TYR A 425 -2.36 9.27 -9.96
C TYR A 425 -2.54 9.69 -11.42
N GLY A 426 -3.76 10.09 -11.73
CA GLY A 426 -4.16 10.47 -13.08
C GLY A 426 -4.70 9.34 -13.97
N ASP A 427 -4.81 8.09 -13.51
CA ASP A 427 -5.54 7.04 -14.23
C ASP A 427 -7.02 7.41 -14.40
N GLU A 428 -7.62 7.93 -13.32
CA GLU A 428 -9.01 8.37 -13.24
C GLU A 428 -9.30 9.67 -14.00
N SER A 429 -8.24 10.42 -14.35
CA SER A 429 -8.32 11.70 -15.07
C SER A 429 -7.78 11.63 -16.48
N ILE A 430 -7.34 10.43 -16.91
CA ILE A 430 -6.65 10.20 -18.19
C ILE A 430 -5.44 11.12 -18.40
N ARG A 431 -4.68 11.37 -17.32
CA ARG A 431 -3.40 12.08 -17.40
C ARG A 431 -2.50 11.38 -18.41
N SER A 432 -1.88 12.15 -19.30
CA SER A 432 -1.00 11.58 -20.33
C SER A 432 0.21 10.87 -19.72
N LEU A 433 0.52 9.69 -20.24
CA LEU A 433 1.74 8.93 -19.95
C LEU A 433 2.79 9.05 -21.07
N THR A 434 2.54 9.94 -22.03
CA THR A 434 3.46 10.25 -23.12
C THR A 434 3.60 11.75 -23.21
N ILE A 435 4.78 12.27 -22.86
CA ILE A 435 5.08 13.69 -22.84
C ILE A 435 6.23 13.97 -23.81
N GLU A 436 5.99 14.93 -24.70
CA GLU A 436 6.99 15.34 -25.70
C GLU A 436 8.28 15.84 -25.03
N GLY A 437 9.42 15.35 -25.48
CA GLY A 437 10.74 15.69 -24.96
C GLY A 437 11.16 14.95 -23.70
N ALA A 438 10.22 14.29 -22.99
CA ALA A 438 10.56 13.46 -21.83
C ALA A 438 11.08 12.09 -22.29
N GLN A 439 12.18 11.62 -21.66
CA GLN A 439 12.81 10.35 -21.98
C GLN A 439 12.67 9.35 -20.82
N GLY A 440 12.63 8.05 -21.15
CA GLY A 440 12.53 6.97 -20.18
C GLY A 440 11.25 7.07 -19.32
N ASP A 441 11.41 6.84 -18.03
CA ASP A 441 10.37 6.87 -17.00
C ASP A 441 9.78 8.27 -16.73
N ALA A 442 10.53 9.33 -17.06
CA ALA A 442 10.07 10.70 -16.84
C ALA A 442 8.72 10.98 -17.53
N THR A 443 8.45 10.35 -18.70
CA THR A 443 7.17 10.52 -19.40
C THR A 443 5.96 10.05 -18.57
N LEU A 444 6.16 9.10 -17.65
CA LEU A 444 5.12 8.58 -16.75
C LEU A 444 4.83 9.51 -15.57
N ARG A 445 5.71 10.50 -15.33
CA ARG A 445 5.80 11.30 -14.10
C ARG A 445 5.46 12.77 -14.30
N SER A 446 4.57 13.09 -15.28
CA SER A 446 4.06 14.45 -15.48
C SER A 446 3.22 14.91 -14.28
N PHE A 447 3.09 16.23 -14.09
CA PHE A 447 2.24 16.80 -13.04
C PHE A 447 0.77 16.41 -13.25
N MET A 448 -0.01 16.34 -12.16
CA MET A 448 -1.44 16.01 -12.21
C MET A 448 -2.21 17.02 -13.05
N ASN A 449 -3.10 16.55 -13.91
CA ASN A 449 -3.84 17.36 -14.88
C ASN A 449 -5.12 17.99 -14.31
N TRP A 450 -5.01 18.69 -13.14
CA TRP A 450 -6.15 19.29 -12.44
C TRP A 450 -7.01 20.18 -13.31
N ARG A 451 -6.38 21.03 -14.15
CA ARG A 451 -7.10 21.97 -15.04
C ARG A 451 -7.98 21.26 -16.06
N GLU A 452 -7.51 20.13 -16.58
CA GLU A 452 -8.26 19.32 -17.54
C GLU A 452 -9.45 18.64 -16.89
N LEU A 453 -9.31 18.19 -15.65
CA LEU A 453 -10.42 17.64 -14.86
C LEU A 453 -11.56 18.65 -14.72
N ASP A 454 -11.23 19.94 -14.56
CA ASP A 454 -12.23 20.99 -14.37
C ASP A 454 -12.83 21.49 -15.69
N SER A 455 -12.10 21.42 -16.79
CA SER A 455 -12.47 22.07 -18.05
C SER A 455 -12.97 21.10 -19.14
N ILE A 456 -12.51 19.83 -19.15
CA ILE A 456 -12.85 18.88 -20.21
C ILE A 456 -13.99 17.95 -19.79
N PRO A 457 -15.17 18.00 -20.48
CA PRO A 457 -16.33 17.17 -20.13
C PRO A 457 -16.06 15.67 -20.13
N LEU A 458 -15.18 15.19 -21.02
CA LEU A 458 -14.79 13.78 -21.10
C LEU A 458 -14.05 13.34 -19.85
N ASN A 459 -13.11 14.15 -19.36
CA ASN A 459 -12.35 13.85 -18.15
C ASN A 459 -13.26 13.77 -16.92
N LYS A 460 -14.22 14.71 -16.79
CA LYS A 460 -15.26 14.66 -15.75
C LYS A 460 -16.11 13.39 -15.82
N LYS A 461 -16.50 12.98 -17.03
CA LYS A 461 -17.29 11.76 -17.24
C LYS A 461 -16.50 10.51 -16.81
N ILE A 462 -15.22 10.45 -17.15
CA ILE A 462 -14.33 9.34 -16.79
C ILE A 462 -14.12 9.33 -15.29
N LEU A 463 -13.75 10.45 -14.69
CA LEU A 463 -13.63 10.57 -13.23
C LEU A 463 -14.90 10.11 -12.51
N GLY A 464 -16.08 10.57 -12.94
CA GLY A 464 -17.35 10.15 -12.36
C GLY A 464 -17.63 8.64 -12.48
N TYR A 465 -17.11 7.99 -13.52
CA TYR A 465 -17.18 6.54 -13.68
C TYR A 465 -16.27 5.83 -12.68
N TRP A 466 -15.00 6.25 -12.56
CA TRP A 466 -14.04 5.74 -11.58
C TRP A 466 -14.54 5.93 -10.15
N GLN A 467 -15.12 7.08 -9.82
CA GLN A 467 -15.70 7.37 -8.51
C GLN A 467 -16.83 6.39 -8.15
N LYS A 468 -17.73 6.09 -9.08
CA LYS A 468 -18.82 5.12 -8.84
C LYS A 468 -18.27 3.72 -8.52
N LEU A 469 -17.29 3.25 -9.30
CA LEU A 469 -16.66 1.96 -9.08
C LEU A 469 -15.82 1.93 -7.80
N GLY A 470 -15.05 2.98 -7.55
CA GLY A 470 -14.21 3.09 -6.36
C GLY A 470 -15.04 3.14 -5.08
N LYS A 471 -16.11 3.94 -5.05
CA LYS A 471 -17.07 3.96 -3.92
C LYS A 471 -17.70 2.59 -3.70
N PHE A 472 -18.18 1.93 -4.76
CA PHE A 472 -18.78 0.61 -4.64
C PHE A 472 -17.77 -0.42 -4.11
N ARG A 473 -16.53 -0.39 -4.58
CA ARG A 473 -15.46 -1.25 -4.07
C ARG A 473 -15.12 -0.95 -2.59
N ASN A 474 -15.08 0.33 -2.21
CA ASN A 474 -14.83 0.73 -0.82
C ASN A 474 -15.96 0.29 0.12
N ASP A 475 -17.20 0.37 -0.34
CA ASP A 475 -18.37 -0.03 0.43
C ASP A 475 -18.55 -1.55 0.51
N HIS A 476 -17.94 -2.29 -0.44
CA HIS A 476 -18.07 -3.73 -0.59
C HIS A 476 -16.73 -4.45 -0.64
N PRO A 477 -16.17 -4.84 0.52
CA PRO A 477 -14.96 -5.67 0.58
C PRO A 477 -15.06 -6.96 -0.24
N ALA A 478 -16.27 -7.46 -0.49
CA ALA A 478 -16.50 -8.60 -1.37
C ALA A 478 -15.92 -8.41 -2.77
N ILE A 479 -15.76 -7.17 -3.27
CA ILE A 479 -15.15 -6.91 -4.59
C ILE A 479 -13.66 -7.28 -4.60
N GLY A 480 -12.91 -6.94 -3.56
CA GLY A 480 -11.47 -7.24 -3.48
C GLY A 480 -11.16 -8.58 -2.82
N ALA A 481 -11.87 -8.92 -1.74
CA ALA A 481 -11.57 -10.05 -0.87
C ALA A 481 -12.57 -11.21 -0.99
N GLY A 482 -13.64 -11.07 -1.78
CA GLY A 482 -14.68 -12.08 -1.90
C GLY A 482 -14.41 -13.14 -2.95
N ARG A 483 -14.95 -14.36 -2.71
CA ARG A 483 -14.88 -15.46 -3.66
C ARG A 483 -15.73 -15.17 -4.88
N HIS A 484 -15.15 -15.28 -6.06
CA HIS A 484 -15.80 -15.02 -7.34
C HIS A 484 -16.64 -16.20 -7.82
N GLN A 485 -17.81 -15.90 -8.40
CA GLN A 485 -18.66 -16.88 -9.07
C GLN A 485 -19.33 -16.25 -10.29
N ARG A 486 -19.12 -16.82 -11.47
CA ARG A 486 -19.89 -16.43 -12.67
C ARG A 486 -21.32 -16.89 -12.56
N LEU A 487 -22.29 -16.00 -12.76
CA LEU A 487 -23.72 -16.27 -12.76
C LEU A 487 -24.32 -16.39 -14.17
N SER A 488 -23.78 -15.60 -15.12
CA SER A 488 -24.19 -15.64 -16.53
C SER A 488 -23.02 -15.31 -17.46
N LYS A 489 -23.00 -15.93 -18.65
CA LYS A 489 -22.00 -15.64 -19.68
C LYS A 489 -22.45 -14.51 -20.60
N SER A 490 -23.75 -14.40 -20.90
CA SER A 490 -24.31 -13.40 -21.80
C SER A 490 -25.71 -13.00 -21.35
N PRO A 491 -25.92 -11.78 -20.86
CA PRO A 491 -24.87 -10.81 -20.53
C PRO A 491 -23.93 -11.34 -19.46
N TYR A 492 -22.71 -10.81 -19.38
CA TYR A 492 -21.75 -11.26 -18.36
C TYR A 492 -22.17 -10.75 -16.98
N VAL A 493 -22.45 -11.66 -16.07
CA VAL A 493 -22.85 -11.37 -14.69
C VAL A 493 -22.08 -12.28 -13.75
N PHE A 494 -21.51 -11.70 -12.71
CA PHE A 494 -20.84 -12.43 -11.64
C PHE A 494 -21.30 -11.95 -10.26
N GLY A 495 -21.12 -12.77 -9.27
CA GLY A 495 -21.31 -12.41 -7.88
C GLY A 495 -20.05 -12.65 -7.07
N ARG A 496 -19.92 -11.94 -5.95
CA ARG A 496 -18.87 -12.19 -4.96
C ARG A 496 -19.46 -12.22 -3.56
N THR A 497 -18.89 -13.11 -2.75
CA THR A 497 -19.26 -13.23 -1.34
C THR A 497 -17.98 -13.19 -0.50
N PHE A 498 -17.99 -12.32 0.50
CA PHE A 498 -16.94 -12.20 1.50
C PHE A 498 -17.50 -12.47 2.89
N ILE A 499 -16.79 -13.27 3.69
CA ILE A 499 -17.15 -13.60 5.06
C ILE A 499 -15.89 -13.49 5.91
N ASN A 500 -15.95 -12.66 6.94
CA ASN A 500 -14.89 -12.53 7.94
C ASN A 500 -15.54 -12.45 9.34
N GLY A 501 -15.50 -13.55 10.08
CA GLY A 501 -16.23 -13.67 11.34
C GLY A 501 -17.73 -13.49 11.15
N GLU A 502 -18.30 -12.49 11.81
CA GLU A 502 -19.73 -12.15 11.69
C GLU A 502 -20.04 -11.23 10.50
N PHE A 503 -19.02 -10.55 9.97
CA PHE A 503 -19.19 -9.67 8.82
C PHE A 503 -19.41 -10.50 7.55
N LYS A 504 -20.48 -10.15 6.81
CA LYS A 504 -20.84 -10.79 5.54
C LYS A 504 -21.18 -9.71 4.53
N ASP A 505 -20.52 -9.77 3.39
CA ASP A 505 -20.79 -8.90 2.26
C ASP A 505 -21.03 -9.71 0.99
N LYS A 506 -21.98 -9.27 0.17
CA LYS A 506 -22.42 -9.98 -1.01
C LYS A 506 -22.90 -9.01 -2.07
N VAL A 507 -22.31 -9.11 -3.25
CA VAL A 507 -22.63 -8.26 -4.40
C VAL A 507 -22.83 -9.06 -5.67
N VAL A 508 -23.56 -8.47 -6.64
CA VAL A 508 -23.65 -8.98 -8.02
C VAL A 508 -23.32 -7.84 -8.99
N VAL A 509 -22.47 -8.11 -9.96
CA VAL A 509 -22.04 -7.14 -10.96
C VAL A 509 -22.34 -7.66 -12.35
N GLY A 510 -22.91 -6.80 -13.19
CA GLY A 510 -23.12 -7.06 -14.62
C GLY A 510 -22.25 -6.13 -15.46
N LEU A 511 -21.57 -6.66 -16.48
CA LEU A 511 -20.71 -5.92 -17.39
C LEU A 511 -21.06 -6.20 -18.85
N LYS A 512 -20.77 -5.24 -19.74
CA LYS A 512 -21.12 -5.29 -21.17
C LYS A 512 -22.62 -5.55 -21.37
N LEU A 513 -23.43 -4.88 -20.56
CA LEU A 513 -24.88 -4.98 -20.62
C LEU A 513 -25.43 -4.24 -21.85
N PRO A 514 -26.55 -4.72 -22.44
CA PRO A 514 -27.22 -3.97 -23.49
C PRO A 514 -27.85 -2.67 -22.94
N LYS A 515 -28.00 -1.66 -23.79
CA LYS A 515 -28.76 -0.45 -23.47
C LYS A 515 -30.26 -0.76 -23.43
N GLY A 516 -31.03 0.05 -22.69
CA GLY A 516 -32.47 -0.12 -22.50
C GLY A 516 -32.81 -1.27 -21.58
N LYS A 517 -33.89 -2.00 -21.88
CA LYS A 517 -34.41 -3.10 -21.05
C LYS A 517 -33.48 -4.30 -21.04
N LYS A 518 -33.11 -4.74 -19.85
CA LYS A 518 -32.21 -5.88 -19.62
C LYS A 518 -32.59 -6.64 -18.36
N SER A 519 -32.20 -7.92 -18.29
CA SER A 519 -32.34 -8.71 -17.07
C SER A 519 -31.01 -9.34 -16.67
N LEU A 520 -30.72 -9.37 -15.38
CA LEU A 520 -29.54 -9.95 -14.81
C LEU A 520 -29.93 -11.16 -13.94
N TRP A 521 -29.22 -12.26 -14.13
CA TRP A 521 -29.40 -13.46 -13.34
C TRP A 521 -28.69 -13.31 -11.98
N VAL A 522 -29.46 -13.45 -10.89
CA VAL A 522 -28.96 -13.29 -9.50
C VAL A 522 -29.28 -14.50 -8.62
N LYS A 523 -29.89 -15.55 -9.20
CA LYS A 523 -30.24 -16.77 -8.48
C LYS A 523 -29.02 -17.42 -7.82
N GLY A 524 -29.17 -17.83 -6.56
CA GLY A 524 -28.08 -18.38 -5.75
C GLY A 524 -27.34 -17.32 -4.93
N PHE A 525 -27.45 -16.04 -5.30
CA PHE A 525 -26.96 -14.91 -4.53
C PHE A 525 -28.07 -14.21 -3.74
N PHE A 526 -29.17 -13.89 -4.43
CA PHE A 526 -30.32 -13.21 -3.83
C PHE A 526 -31.60 -13.99 -4.14
N GLY A 527 -32.44 -14.19 -3.12
CA GLY A 527 -33.72 -14.87 -3.26
C GLY A 527 -34.83 -13.97 -3.81
N ASP A 528 -35.89 -14.56 -4.33
CA ASP A 528 -37.05 -13.82 -4.84
C ASP A 528 -37.67 -12.97 -3.72
N GLY A 529 -38.14 -11.78 -4.07
CA GLY A 529 -38.62 -10.75 -3.16
C GLY A 529 -37.53 -9.88 -2.51
N THR A 530 -36.25 -10.24 -2.66
CA THR A 530 -35.15 -9.38 -2.14
C THR A 530 -35.13 -8.05 -2.89
N LYS A 531 -35.10 -6.95 -2.14
CA LYS A 531 -34.89 -5.61 -2.70
C LYS A 531 -33.41 -5.34 -2.84
N LEU A 532 -32.99 -4.95 -4.03
CA LEU A 532 -31.61 -4.58 -4.35
C LEU A 532 -31.56 -3.13 -4.83
N HIS A 533 -30.41 -2.50 -4.62
CA HIS A 533 -30.06 -1.21 -5.16
C HIS A 533 -28.99 -1.40 -6.24
N ASP A 534 -29.19 -0.86 -7.44
CA ASP A 534 -28.12 -0.71 -8.41
C ASP A 534 -27.37 0.60 -8.11
N ALA A 535 -26.23 0.50 -7.44
CA ALA A 535 -25.43 1.64 -7.01
C ALA A 535 -24.91 2.48 -8.20
N PHE A 536 -24.79 1.88 -9.41
CA PHE A 536 -24.36 2.60 -10.59
C PHE A 536 -25.42 3.52 -11.16
N SER A 537 -26.64 3.02 -11.34
CA SER A 537 -27.78 3.78 -11.87
C SER A 537 -28.65 4.45 -10.79
N LYS A 538 -28.42 4.12 -9.51
CA LYS A 538 -29.23 4.55 -8.36
C LYS A 538 -30.68 4.06 -8.46
N THR A 539 -30.91 2.89 -9.04
CA THR A 539 -32.24 2.31 -9.25
C THR A 539 -32.51 1.18 -8.24
N MET A 540 -33.69 1.20 -7.63
CA MET A 540 -34.18 0.11 -6.79
C MET A 540 -34.83 -0.96 -7.65
N VAL A 541 -34.52 -2.24 -7.41
CA VAL A 541 -35.08 -3.39 -8.11
C VAL A 541 -35.45 -4.49 -7.13
N THR A 542 -36.39 -5.34 -7.51
CA THR A 542 -36.76 -6.52 -6.73
C THR A 542 -36.40 -7.78 -7.52
N VAL A 543 -35.94 -8.81 -6.81
CA VAL A 543 -35.63 -10.11 -7.44
C VAL A 543 -36.93 -10.85 -7.73
N GLU A 544 -37.14 -11.24 -8.99
CA GLU A 544 -38.28 -11.99 -9.47
C GLU A 544 -37.80 -13.17 -10.34
N ASN A 545 -38.18 -14.39 -10.00
CA ASN A 545 -37.80 -15.63 -10.67
C ASN A 545 -36.26 -15.75 -10.85
N GLY A 546 -35.51 -15.35 -9.79
CA GLY A 546 -34.06 -15.38 -9.77
C GLY A 546 -33.37 -14.34 -10.64
N LYS A 547 -34.07 -13.29 -11.09
CA LYS A 547 -33.56 -12.20 -11.93
C LYS A 547 -33.95 -10.84 -11.35
N VAL A 548 -33.20 -9.81 -11.78
CA VAL A 548 -33.61 -8.42 -11.66
C VAL A 548 -33.77 -7.82 -13.05
N PHE A 549 -34.63 -6.81 -13.17
CA PHE A 549 -34.92 -6.11 -14.42
C PHE A 549 -34.51 -4.65 -14.31
N LEU A 550 -33.76 -4.16 -15.27
CA LEU A 550 -33.32 -2.78 -15.39
C LEU A 550 -33.77 -2.21 -16.73
N ASP A 551 -34.06 -0.90 -16.75
CA ASP A 551 -34.35 -0.15 -17.98
C ASP A 551 -33.55 1.15 -17.95
N ASN A 552 -32.34 1.12 -18.49
CA ASN A 552 -31.42 2.25 -18.56
C ASN A 552 -30.33 1.98 -19.61
N ASP A 553 -29.59 3.02 -20.01
CA ASP A 553 -28.56 2.94 -21.06
C ASP A 553 -27.15 2.62 -20.54
N PHE A 554 -27.02 2.23 -19.27
CA PHE A 554 -25.72 1.85 -18.72
C PHE A 554 -25.35 0.41 -19.11
N GLU A 555 -24.08 0.23 -19.48
CA GLU A 555 -23.49 -1.07 -19.85
C GLU A 555 -22.93 -1.83 -18.64
N ILE A 556 -23.20 -1.33 -17.44
CA ILE A 556 -22.79 -1.86 -16.14
C ILE A 556 -23.95 -1.77 -15.14
N ALA A 557 -24.02 -2.73 -14.21
CA ALA A 557 -24.86 -2.68 -13.03
C ALA A 557 -24.07 -3.17 -11.81
N LEU A 558 -24.25 -2.50 -10.67
CA LEU A 558 -23.58 -2.77 -9.39
C LEU A 558 -24.66 -3.03 -8.33
N LEU A 559 -25.02 -4.28 -8.15
CA LEU A 559 -26.14 -4.68 -7.30
C LEU A 559 -25.70 -5.02 -5.88
N GLU A 560 -26.31 -4.34 -4.92
CA GLU A 560 -26.14 -4.51 -3.48
C GLU A 560 -27.50 -4.70 -2.78
N LEU A 561 -27.50 -5.17 -1.54
CA LEU A 561 -28.71 -5.17 -0.73
C LEU A 561 -29.20 -3.74 -0.51
N ALA A 562 -30.49 -3.51 -0.72
CA ALA A 562 -31.07 -2.21 -0.39
C ALA A 562 -30.94 -1.94 1.12
N LYS A 563 -30.40 -0.79 1.47
CA LYS A 563 -30.43 -0.30 2.85
C LYS A 563 -31.88 0.09 3.18
N ASN A 564 -32.37 -0.35 4.34
CA ASN A 564 -33.72 -0.04 4.83
C ASN A 564 -33.88 1.43 5.21
#